data_fa74cbdbd2213bfba8364b45a5a83854
#
_entry.id   fa74cbdbd2213bfba8364b45a5a83854
#
_cell.length_a   1.000
_cell.length_b   1.000
_cell.length_c   1.000
_cell.angle_alpha   90.00
_cell.angle_beta   90.00
_cell.angle_gamma   90.00
#
_symmetry.space_group_name_H-M   'P 1'
#
loop_
_entity.id
_entity.type
_entity.pdbx_description
1 polymer ?
#
loop_
_entity_poly.entity_id
_entity_poly.type
_entity_poly.pdbx_seq_one_letter_code
_entity_poly.pdbx_strand_id
1 'polypeptide(L)'
;NEVLAAGPPSLVDVVAFNGHVRSKARATGKAIRPCLVSVRSSRDDFEDLVLDEPALDPVQCLRHLNAIVSQHPYDLEPVRPVVTFDLSKYKFAPEVDVVAGLDSRPDLMTLDPIEFEHLIRRLFEAYGMKAWVTQASRDDGIDAVATNEDPMTGGLCIIQAKRTKNTVPAAADRALAGVM
;
A
#
# COMPACT_ATOMS: atom_id res chain seq x y z
N ASN A 1 -1.98 16.77 2.23
CA ASN A 1 -1.08 17.73 1.58
C ASN A 1 0.39 17.34 1.72
N GLU A 2 0.82 16.85 2.87
CA GLU A 2 2.21 16.45 3.10
C GLU A 2 2.66 15.33 2.16
N VAL A 3 1.81 14.34 1.87
CA VAL A 3 2.13 13.24 0.95
C VAL A 3 2.36 13.74 -0.47
N LEU A 4 1.53 14.66 -0.95
CA LEU A 4 1.68 15.27 -2.28
C LEU A 4 2.87 16.26 -2.34
N ALA A 5 3.21 16.88 -1.21
CA ALA A 5 4.35 17.82 -1.10
C ALA A 5 5.70 17.11 -0.90
N ALA A 6 5.71 15.85 -0.44
CA ALA A 6 6.93 15.12 -0.05
C ALA A 6 7.81 14.67 -1.22
N GLY A 7 7.32 14.77 -2.47
CA GLY A 7 8.05 14.32 -3.65
C GLY A 7 7.96 15.29 -4.82
N PRO A 8 8.82 15.12 -5.85
CA PRO A 8 8.69 15.91 -7.07
C PRO A 8 7.30 15.71 -7.68
N PRO A 9 6.71 16.76 -8.31
CA PRO A 9 5.35 16.73 -8.87
C PRO A 9 5.06 15.57 -9.83
N SER A 10 6.11 15.02 -10.44
CA SER A 10 6.01 13.90 -11.38
C SER A 10 5.91 12.51 -10.74
N LEU A 11 6.01 12.40 -9.42
CA LEU A 11 6.05 11.10 -8.72
C LEU A 11 4.69 10.68 -8.15
N VAL A 12 3.86 11.61 -7.72
CA VAL A 12 2.54 11.33 -7.13
C VAL A 12 1.51 12.29 -7.70
N ASP A 13 0.69 11.81 -8.60
CA ASP A 13 -0.39 12.60 -9.21
C ASP A 13 -1.74 12.39 -8.52
N VAL A 14 -1.93 11.23 -7.89
CA VAL A 14 -3.20 10.84 -7.29
C VAL A 14 -2.95 10.23 -5.92
N VAL A 15 -3.78 10.62 -4.95
CA VAL A 15 -3.83 10.03 -3.61
C VAL A 15 -5.20 9.39 -3.39
N ALA A 16 -5.21 8.16 -2.89
CA ALA A 16 -6.42 7.52 -2.40
C ALA A 16 -6.31 7.29 -0.89
N PHE A 17 -7.35 7.65 -0.17
CA PHE A 17 -7.43 7.50 1.28
C PHE A 17 -8.69 6.76 1.67
N ASN A 18 -8.54 5.74 2.55
CA ASN A 18 -9.65 5.00 3.15
C ASN A 18 -9.56 5.12 4.67
N GLY A 19 -10.51 5.84 5.26
CA GLY A 19 -10.63 6.02 6.71
C GLY A 19 -11.39 4.87 7.36
N HIS A 20 -10.72 4.09 8.21
CA HIS A 20 -11.29 2.96 8.93
C HIS A 20 -11.33 3.22 10.43
N VAL A 21 -12.35 2.68 11.11
CA VAL A 21 -12.46 2.69 12.58
C VAL A 21 -12.33 1.25 13.11
N ARG A 22 -11.51 1.06 14.13
CA ARG A 22 -11.47 -0.22 14.87
C ARG A 22 -12.56 -0.23 15.92
N SER A 23 -13.47 -1.22 15.86
CA SER A 23 -14.60 -1.34 16.78
C SER A 23 -15.01 -2.80 16.97
N LYS A 24 -16.09 -3.03 17.69
CA LYS A 24 -16.72 -4.34 17.84
C LYS A 24 -18.14 -4.30 17.27
N ALA A 25 -18.49 -5.32 16.50
CA ALA A 25 -19.85 -5.48 16.00
C ALA A 25 -20.84 -5.61 17.17
N ARG A 26 -21.83 -4.74 17.26
CA ARG A 26 -22.82 -4.74 18.35
C ARG A 26 -23.61 -6.05 18.43
N ALA A 27 -23.87 -6.69 17.27
CA ALA A 27 -24.65 -7.93 17.19
C ALA A 27 -23.85 -9.19 17.58
N THR A 28 -22.52 -9.20 17.39
CA THR A 28 -21.71 -10.42 17.55
C THR A 28 -20.55 -10.29 18.51
N GLY A 29 -20.21 -9.06 18.94
CA GLY A 29 -19.03 -8.76 19.77
C GLY A 29 -17.68 -8.96 19.05
N LYS A 30 -17.68 -9.40 17.77
CA LYS A 30 -16.46 -9.61 17.01
C LYS A 30 -15.81 -8.29 16.64
N ALA A 31 -14.47 -8.27 16.57
CA ALA A 31 -13.72 -7.14 16.07
C ALA A 31 -14.09 -6.86 14.61
N ILE A 32 -14.34 -5.58 14.30
CA ILE A 32 -14.65 -5.09 12.96
C ILE A 32 -13.81 -3.86 12.64
N ARG A 33 -13.60 -3.60 11.36
CA ARG A 33 -12.87 -2.43 10.86
C ARG A 33 -13.61 -1.83 9.65
N PRO A 34 -14.79 -1.22 9.88
CA PRO A 34 -15.54 -0.59 8.81
C PRO A 34 -14.79 0.60 8.22
N CYS A 35 -14.87 0.77 6.90
CA CYS A 35 -14.46 1.98 6.21
C CYS A 35 -15.59 3.01 6.33
N LEU A 36 -15.32 4.18 6.84
CA LEU A 36 -16.32 5.24 7.02
C LEU A 36 -16.13 6.42 6.08
N VAL A 37 -14.93 6.57 5.53
CA VAL A 37 -14.58 7.59 4.54
C VAL A 37 -13.69 6.97 3.49
N SER A 38 -13.96 7.28 2.24
CA SER A 38 -13.08 6.91 1.13
C SER A 38 -13.02 8.05 0.13
N VAL A 39 -11.82 8.47 -0.24
CA VAL A 39 -11.60 9.54 -1.21
C VAL A 39 -10.44 9.19 -2.14
N ARG A 40 -10.56 9.57 -3.38
CA ARG A 40 -9.49 9.57 -4.38
C ARG A 40 -9.45 10.95 -5.00
N SER A 41 -8.30 11.58 -4.94
CA SER A 41 -8.13 12.96 -5.40
C SER A 41 -6.83 13.11 -6.18
N SER A 42 -6.85 13.93 -7.20
CA SER A 42 -5.65 14.32 -7.94
C SER A 42 -4.87 15.40 -7.20
N ARG A 43 -3.66 15.69 -7.67
CA ARG A 43 -2.87 16.83 -7.18
C ARG A 43 -3.61 18.15 -7.42
N ASP A 44 -4.18 18.33 -8.60
CA ASP A 44 -4.87 19.56 -8.99
C ASP A 44 -6.05 19.84 -8.08
N ASP A 45 -6.86 18.81 -7.73
CA ASP A 45 -7.98 18.94 -6.79
C ASP A 45 -7.53 19.43 -5.40
N PHE A 46 -6.32 19.05 -4.97
CA PHE A 46 -5.77 19.49 -3.69
C PHE A 46 -5.16 20.90 -3.75
N GLU A 47 -4.60 21.30 -4.89
CA GLU A 47 -4.02 22.65 -5.08
C GLU A 47 -5.11 23.73 -5.06
N ASP A 48 -6.34 23.37 -5.43
CA ASP A 48 -7.51 24.27 -5.35
C ASP A 48 -8.01 24.52 -3.91
N LEU A 49 -7.48 23.78 -2.91
CA LEU A 49 -7.92 23.89 -1.52
C LEU A 49 -6.99 24.80 -0.70
N VAL A 50 -7.57 25.76 0.00
CA VAL A 50 -6.89 26.58 1.00
C VAL A 50 -7.12 25.96 2.38
N LEU A 51 -6.29 24.94 2.75
CA LEU A 51 -6.50 24.11 3.93
C LEU A 51 -6.25 24.83 5.28
N ASP A 52 -5.57 25.96 5.27
CA ASP A 52 -5.30 26.83 6.41
C ASP A 52 -6.39 27.91 6.64
N GLU A 53 -7.44 27.95 5.79
CA GLU A 53 -8.58 28.83 5.98
C GLU A 53 -9.43 28.36 7.18
N PRO A 54 -9.55 29.16 8.27
CA PRO A 54 -10.28 28.76 9.48
C PRO A 54 -11.77 28.51 9.26
N ALA A 55 -12.36 29.09 8.22
CA ALA A 55 -13.78 28.91 7.86
C ALA A 55 -14.03 27.69 6.98
N LEU A 56 -12.99 26.93 6.59
CA LEU A 56 -13.12 25.74 5.77
C LEU A 56 -13.93 24.66 6.52
N ASP A 57 -15.06 24.26 5.95
CA ASP A 57 -15.87 23.17 6.47
C ASP A 57 -15.32 21.82 5.96
N PRO A 58 -14.81 20.94 6.84
CA PRO A 58 -14.24 19.66 6.43
C PRO A 58 -15.21 18.75 5.66
N VAL A 59 -16.51 18.83 5.97
CA VAL A 59 -17.54 18.02 5.30
C VAL A 59 -17.76 18.52 3.87
N GLN A 60 -17.78 19.83 3.67
CA GLN A 60 -17.91 20.42 2.35
C GLN A 60 -16.63 20.17 1.52
N CYS A 61 -15.46 20.24 2.15
CA CYS A 61 -14.19 19.90 1.52
C CYS A 61 -14.17 18.44 1.02
N LEU A 62 -14.60 17.48 1.85
CA LEU A 62 -14.70 16.07 1.44
C LEU A 62 -15.71 15.88 0.30
N ARG A 63 -16.81 16.62 0.29
CA ARG A 63 -17.79 16.60 -0.80
C ARG A 63 -17.21 17.16 -2.09
N HIS A 64 -16.45 18.25 -2.00
CA HIS A 64 -15.75 18.85 -3.14
C HIS A 64 -14.81 17.84 -3.79
N LEU A 65 -14.09 17.07 -2.98
CA LEU A 65 -13.21 15.99 -3.43
C LEU A 65 -13.95 14.71 -3.84
N ASN A 66 -15.28 14.73 -3.96
CA ASN A 66 -16.11 13.57 -4.27
C ASN A 66 -15.88 12.37 -3.34
N ALA A 67 -15.56 12.63 -2.07
CA ALA A 67 -15.39 11.57 -1.08
C ALA A 67 -16.70 10.82 -0.82
N ILE A 68 -16.59 9.51 -0.67
CA ILE A 68 -17.68 8.65 -0.20
C ILE A 68 -17.59 8.62 1.33
N VAL A 69 -18.57 9.18 2.00
CA VAL A 69 -18.60 9.32 3.46
C VAL A 69 -19.81 8.55 4.00
N SER A 70 -19.64 7.82 5.10
CA SER A 70 -20.73 7.16 5.81
C SER A 70 -21.79 8.21 6.22
N GLN A 71 -23.04 7.91 5.94
CA GLN A 71 -24.18 8.75 6.37
C GLN A 71 -24.43 8.60 7.88
N HIS A 72 -24.12 7.42 8.43
CA HIS A 72 -24.30 7.08 9.83
C HIS A 72 -22.98 6.58 10.46
N PRO A 73 -21.96 7.44 10.61
CA PRO A 73 -20.63 7.04 11.08
C PRO A 73 -20.68 6.52 12.53
N TYR A 74 -21.60 7.01 13.38
CA TYR A 74 -21.79 6.54 14.76
C TYR A 74 -22.39 5.11 14.85
N ASP A 75 -23.12 4.69 13.83
CA ASP A 75 -23.66 3.34 13.71
C ASP A 75 -22.67 2.40 12.99
N LEU A 76 -21.51 2.93 12.60
CA LEU A 76 -20.45 2.20 11.91
C LEU A 76 -20.91 1.63 10.56
N GLU A 77 -21.86 2.31 9.90
CA GLU A 77 -22.31 1.94 8.57
C GLU A 77 -21.15 2.06 7.56
N PRO A 78 -20.70 0.94 6.96
CA PRO A 78 -19.53 0.97 6.12
C PRO A 78 -19.84 1.59 4.74
N VAL A 79 -18.88 2.33 4.22
CA VAL A 79 -18.86 2.72 2.81
C VAL A 79 -17.93 1.81 2.02
N ARG A 80 -18.15 1.74 0.71
CA ARG A 80 -17.28 0.98 -0.18
C ARG A 80 -15.98 1.77 -0.41
N PRO A 81 -14.82 1.21 -0.08
CA PRO A 81 -13.54 1.84 -0.36
C PRO A 81 -13.34 2.06 -1.87
N VAL A 82 -12.79 3.21 -2.26
CA VAL A 82 -12.45 3.53 -3.67
C VAL A 82 -11.31 2.63 -4.15
N VAL A 83 -10.37 2.32 -3.23
CA VAL A 83 -9.30 1.36 -3.49
C VAL A 83 -9.40 0.24 -2.48
N THR A 84 -9.50 -0.98 -2.97
CA THR A 84 -9.43 -2.20 -2.15
C THR A 84 -8.19 -2.98 -2.52
N PHE A 85 -7.39 -3.34 -1.52
CA PHE A 85 -6.26 -4.23 -1.72
C PHE A 85 -6.74 -5.67 -1.58
N ASP A 86 -6.85 -6.35 -2.69
CA ASP A 86 -7.30 -7.74 -2.73
C ASP A 86 -6.09 -8.68 -2.84
N LEU A 87 -5.67 -9.21 -1.70
CA LEU A 87 -4.58 -10.18 -1.64
C LEU A 87 -4.97 -11.54 -2.20
N SER A 88 -6.26 -11.82 -2.41
CA SER A 88 -6.71 -13.10 -2.96
C SER A 88 -6.27 -13.34 -4.40
N LYS A 89 -5.87 -12.29 -5.10
CA LYS A 89 -5.31 -12.36 -6.46
C LYS A 89 -3.94 -13.01 -6.50
N TYR A 90 -3.20 -13.00 -5.39
CA TYR A 90 -1.84 -13.49 -5.33
C TYR A 90 -1.78 -14.89 -4.74
N LYS A 91 -0.99 -15.77 -5.35
CA LYS A 91 -0.62 -17.05 -4.77
C LYS A 91 0.71 -16.86 -4.06
N PHE A 92 0.76 -17.20 -2.78
CA PHE A 92 1.95 -17.03 -1.97
C PHE A 92 2.79 -18.30 -1.92
N ALA A 93 4.12 -18.15 -1.96
CA ALA A 93 5.07 -19.21 -1.76
C ALA A 93 5.13 -19.60 -0.27
N PRO A 94 5.47 -20.86 0.06
CA PRO A 94 5.77 -21.24 1.43
C PRO A 94 6.88 -20.37 2.03
N GLU A 95 6.80 -20.07 3.32
CA GLU A 95 7.83 -19.32 4.00
C GLU A 95 9.13 -20.10 4.08
N VAL A 96 10.24 -19.45 3.72
CA VAL A 96 11.60 -19.98 3.87
C VAL A 96 12.39 -19.01 4.74
N ASP A 97 13.06 -19.54 5.77
CA ASP A 97 13.97 -18.74 6.59
C ASP A 97 15.36 -18.71 5.97
N VAL A 98 15.57 -17.72 5.12
CA VAL A 98 16.87 -17.52 4.44
C VAL A 98 17.90 -16.85 5.32
N VAL A 99 17.47 -16.11 6.37
CA VAL A 99 18.36 -15.31 7.21
C VAL A 99 19.23 -16.20 8.09
N ALA A 100 18.71 -17.35 8.53
CA ALA A 100 19.44 -18.30 9.37
C ALA A 100 20.67 -18.92 8.67
N GLY A 101 20.69 -18.93 7.35
CA GLY A 101 21.79 -19.46 6.54
C GLY A 101 22.74 -18.40 5.97
N LEU A 102 22.46 -17.10 6.18
CA LEU A 102 23.29 -16.04 5.65
C LEU A 102 24.47 -15.73 6.58
N ASP A 103 25.65 -15.59 5.99
CA ASP A 103 26.82 -15.00 6.65
C ASP A 103 26.56 -13.50 6.93
N SER A 104 27.36 -12.91 7.83
CA SER A 104 27.24 -11.51 8.24
C SER A 104 27.34 -10.48 7.11
N ARG A 105 27.91 -10.88 5.97
CA ARG A 105 28.02 -10.07 4.72
C ARG A 105 27.93 -10.95 3.50
N PRO A 106 26.75 -11.48 3.16
CA PRO A 106 26.60 -12.38 2.02
C PRO A 106 26.80 -11.60 0.70
N ASP A 107 27.44 -12.23 -0.27
CA ASP A 107 27.37 -11.76 -1.65
C ASP A 107 25.97 -12.06 -2.21
N LEU A 108 25.14 -11.06 -2.29
CA LEU A 108 23.76 -11.22 -2.77
C LEU A 108 23.69 -11.78 -4.19
N MET A 109 24.76 -11.68 -4.96
CA MET A 109 24.83 -12.26 -6.32
C MET A 109 24.95 -13.78 -6.34
N THR A 110 25.32 -14.40 -5.22
CA THR A 110 25.44 -15.87 -5.11
C THR A 110 24.16 -16.55 -4.61
N LEU A 111 23.24 -15.79 -4.03
CA LEU A 111 21.96 -16.34 -3.57
C LEU A 111 21.15 -16.93 -4.72
N ASP A 112 20.36 -17.94 -4.43
CA ASP A 112 19.31 -18.37 -5.35
C ASP A 112 18.28 -17.24 -5.56
N PRO A 113 17.68 -17.08 -6.75
CA PRO A 113 16.66 -16.06 -6.99
C PRO A 113 15.51 -16.09 -5.99
N ILE A 114 15.01 -17.24 -5.62
CA ILE A 114 13.91 -17.42 -4.66
C ILE A 114 14.37 -17.02 -3.26
N GLU A 115 15.60 -17.39 -2.86
CA GLU A 115 16.17 -16.96 -1.58
C GLU A 115 16.32 -15.43 -1.52
N PHE A 116 16.68 -14.80 -2.64
CA PHE A 116 16.75 -13.35 -2.72
C PHE A 116 15.38 -12.67 -2.54
N GLU A 117 14.31 -13.23 -3.12
CA GLU A 117 12.94 -12.75 -2.91
C GLU A 117 12.52 -12.89 -1.43
N HIS A 118 12.83 -14.00 -0.79
CA HIS A 118 12.60 -14.20 0.64
C HIS A 118 13.42 -13.25 1.52
N LEU A 119 14.64 -12.91 1.14
CA LEU A 119 15.44 -11.89 1.82
C LEU A 119 14.77 -10.51 1.73
N ILE A 120 14.27 -10.14 0.56
CA ILE A 120 13.52 -8.90 0.37
C ILE A 120 12.24 -8.91 1.23
N ARG A 121 11.50 -10.01 1.29
CA ARG A 121 10.36 -10.15 2.20
C ARG A 121 10.76 -9.84 3.66
N ARG A 122 11.85 -10.45 4.15
CA ARG A 122 12.38 -10.21 5.50
C ARG A 122 12.76 -8.75 5.74
N LEU A 123 13.28 -8.08 4.74
CA LEU A 123 13.58 -6.65 4.82
C LEU A 123 12.31 -5.84 5.10
N PHE A 124 11.22 -6.08 4.36
CA PHE A 124 9.95 -5.39 4.56
C PHE A 124 9.33 -5.73 5.92
N GLU A 125 9.46 -6.98 6.40
CA GLU A 125 9.05 -7.36 7.75
C GLU A 125 9.84 -6.61 8.83
N ALA A 126 11.14 -6.41 8.65
CA ALA A 126 11.97 -5.63 9.57
C ALA A 126 11.56 -4.14 9.62
N TYR A 127 10.94 -3.62 8.56
CA TYR A 127 10.30 -2.31 8.53
C TYR A 127 8.87 -2.31 9.15
N GLY A 128 8.44 -3.41 9.75
CA GLY A 128 7.14 -3.51 10.42
C GLY A 128 5.96 -3.79 9.49
N MET A 129 6.21 -4.19 8.25
CA MET A 129 5.17 -4.57 7.29
C MET A 129 4.87 -6.07 7.39
N LYS A 130 3.69 -6.48 6.94
CA LYS A 130 3.41 -7.90 6.66
C LYS A 130 3.75 -8.15 5.20
N ALA A 131 4.63 -9.10 4.92
CA ALA A 131 5.12 -9.35 3.57
C ALA A 131 5.04 -10.84 3.19
N TRP A 132 4.80 -11.10 1.92
CA TRP A 132 4.67 -12.43 1.34
C TRP A 132 5.39 -12.48 -0.02
N VAL A 133 6.09 -13.58 -0.28
CA VAL A 133 6.64 -13.89 -1.61
C VAL A 133 5.53 -14.50 -2.45
N THR A 134 5.36 -14.04 -3.69
CA THR A 134 4.40 -14.60 -4.63
C THR A 134 4.97 -15.88 -5.26
N GLN A 135 4.10 -16.79 -5.65
CA GLN A 135 4.54 -17.91 -6.47
C GLN A 135 4.84 -17.40 -7.88
N ALA A 136 5.96 -17.82 -8.46
CA ALA A 136 6.32 -17.56 -9.85
C ALA A 136 5.23 -18.12 -10.78
N SER A 137 4.20 -17.36 -10.99
CA SER A 137 3.17 -17.57 -11.99
C SER A 137 3.23 -16.39 -12.94
N ARG A 138 2.84 -16.56 -14.18
CA ARG A 138 2.84 -15.61 -15.31
C ARG A 138 2.28 -14.21 -14.99
N ASP A 139 2.38 -13.76 -13.73
CA ASP A 139 1.76 -12.58 -13.17
C ASP A 139 2.77 -11.42 -13.19
N ASP A 140 3.01 -10.88 -14.37
CA ASP A 140 3.62 -9.56 -14.63
C ASP A 140 4.91 -9.20 -13.84
N GLY A 141 5.63 -10.20 -13.30
CA GLY A 141 6.91 -10.02 -12.63
C GLY A 141 6.82 -9.44 -11.21
N ILE A 142 5.73 -9.70 -10.51
CA ILE A 142 5.60 -9.38 -9.08
C ILE A 142 6.26 -10.49 -8.27
N ASP A 143 7.30 -10.16 -7.50
CA ASP A 143 8.08 -11.13 -6.74
C ASP A 143 7.63 -11.20 -5.27
N ALA A 144 7.16 -10.09 -4.72
CA ALA A 144 6.60 -10.04 -3.37
C ALA A 144 5.51 -8.97 -3.22
N VAL A 145 4.72 -9.11 -2.18
CA VAL A 145 3.68 -8.16 -1.79
C VAL A 145 3.84 -7.89 -0.30
N ALA A 146 3.76 -6.62 0.10
CA ALA A 146 3.75 -6.24 1.50
C ALA A 146 2.58 -5.31 1.83
N THR A 147 2.10 -5.37 3.06
CA THR A 147 1.07 -4.47 3.56
C THR A 147 1.51 -3.81 4.85
N ASN A 148 1.23 -2.53 4.96
CA ASN A 148 1.37 -1.77 6.19
C ASN A 148 -0.02 -1.42 6.73
N GLU A 149 -0.26 -1.68 8.01
CA GLU A 149 -1.52 -1.35 8.69
C GLU A 149 -1.54 0.08 9.27
N ASP A 150 -0.48 0.84 9.08
CA ASP A 150 -0.43 2.24 9.54
C ASP A 150 -1.55 3.06 8.90
N PRO A 151 -2.33 3.81 9.68
CA PRO A 151 -3.47 4.57 9.17
C PRO A 151 -3.09 5.71 8.21
N MET A 152 -1.89 6.24 8.32
CA MET A 152 -1.42 7.40 7.54
C MET A 152 -0.62 6.98 6.31
N THR A 153 0.26 5.98 6.50
CA THR A 153 1.21 5.52 5.47
C THR A 153 0.94 4.09 5.01
N GLY A 154 -0.12 3.48 5.55
CA GLY A 154 -0.48 2.11 5.28
C GLY A 154 -1.00 1.91 3.85
N GLY A 155 -0.76 0.73 3.32
CA GLY A 155 -1.22 0.36 1.99
C GLY A 155 -0.63 -0.95 1.52
N LEU A 156 -0.92 -1.29 0.27
CA LEU A 156 -0.31 -2.40 -0.44
C LEU A 156 0.95 -1.92 -1.14
N CYS A 157 2.06 -2.60 -0.91
CA CYS A 157 3.30 -2.43 -1.62
C CYS A 157 3.51 -3.62 -2.55
N ILE A 158 3.61 -3.39 -3.84
CA ILE A 158 3.97 -4.38 -4.85
C ILE A 158 5.48 -4.30 -5.05
N ILE A 159 6.15 -5.43 -4.99
CA ILE A 159 7.60 -5.49 -4.96
C ILE A 159 8.07 -6.33 -6.13
N GLN A 160 9.00 -5.77 -6.91
CA GLN A 160 9.78 -6.49 -7.89
C GLN A 160 11.26 -6.48 -7.46
N ALA A 161 11.84 -7.65 -7.30
CA ALA A 161 13.22 -7.82 -6.88
C ALA A 161 14.13 -8.04 -8.10
N LYS A 162 15.07 -7.15 -8.33
CA LYS A 162 16.03 -7.26 -9.45
C LYS A 162 17.44 -7.45 -8.90
N ARG A 163 18.04 -8.61 -9.19
CA ARG A 163 19.43 -8.90 -8.85
C ARG A 163 20.29 -8.85 -10.11
N THR A 164 21.03 -7.78 -10.28
CA THR A 164 21.88 -7.57 -11.45
C THR A 164 23.15 -6.81 -11.10
N LYS A 165 24.25 -7.12 -11.78
CA LYS A 165 25.51 -6.34 -11.71
C LYS A 165 25.41 -5.03 -12.49
N ASN A 166 24.45 -4.92 -13.37
CA ASN A 166 24.24 -3.74 -14.22
C ASN A 166 23.13 -2.85 -13.64
N THR A 167 23.04 -1.63 -14.17
CA THR A 167 21.94 -0.72 -13.85
C THR A 167 20.61 -1.33 -14.26
N VAL A 168 19.60 -1.24 -13.38
CA VAL A 168 18.22 -1.64 -13.72
C VAL A 168 17.70 -0.68 -14.79
N PRO A 169 17.23 -1.17 -15.95
CA PRO A 169 16.74 -0.30 -17.00
C PRO A 169 15.38 0.31 -16.62
N ALA A 170 15.14 1.57 -17.01
CA ALA A 170 13.90 2.29 -16.76
C ALA A 170 12.62 1.59 -17.30
N ALA A 171 12.77 0.63 -18.21
CA ALA A 171 11.65 -0.18 -18.66
C ALA A 171 11.10 -1.10 -17.57
N ALA A 172 11.93 -1.52 -16.60
CA ALA A 172 11.49 -2.34 -15.49
C ALA A 172 10.59 -1.55 -14.53
N ASP A 173 10.95 -0.28 -14.25
CA ASP A 173 10.15 0.60 -13.40
C ASP A 173 8.77 0.88 -14.02
N ARG A 174 8.74 1.10 -15.35
CA ARG A 174 7.49 1.30 -16.09
C ARG A 174 6.60 0.06 -16.12
N ALA A 175 7.20 -1.13 -16.21
CA ALA A 175 6.45 -2.38 -16.15
C ALA A 175 5.79 -2.55 -14.78
N LEU A 176 6.50 -2.27 -13.69
CA LEU A 176 5.96 -2.32 -12.33
C LEU A 176 4.83 -1.30 -12.12
N ALA A 177 4.99 -0.07 -12.63
CA ALA A 177 3.94 0.96 -12.56
C ALA A 177 2.69 0.60 -13.37
N GLY A 178 2.81 -0.19 -14.43
CA GLY A 178 1.69 -0.65 -15.26
C GLY A 178 0.87 -1.79 -14.65
N VAL A 179 1.37 -2.44 -13.60
CA VAL A 179 0.68 -3.53 -12.88
C VAL A 179 -0.31 -3.00 -11.83
N MET A 180 -0.22 -1.74 -11.47
CA MET A 180 -1.14 -1.07 -10.54
C MET A 180 -2.36 -0.50 -11.27
#